data_34cb44a0ee61b4b86f9ab39deb8d4d22
#
_entry.id   34cb44a0ee61b4b86f9ab39deb8d4d22
#
_cell.length_a   1.000
_cell.length_b   1.000
_cell.length_c   1.000
_cell.angle_alpha   90.00
_cell.angle_beta   90.00
_cell.angle_gamma   90.00
#
_symmetry.space_group_name_H-M   'P 1'
#
loop_
_entity.id
_entity.type
_entity.pdbx_description
1 polymer ?
#
loop_
_entity_poly.entity_id
_entity_poly.type
_entity_poly.pdbx_seq_one_letter_code
_entity_poly.pdbx_strand_id
1 'polypeptide(L)'
;MPDELWNEVRDTVQETGIKTIPMEKKCKKAKWLSGETLQTAVKIREVKRKGEKERYKHLNAEFQGIARRDKKLFFSNQCKEIEDKNRMRKTRDLFKKIRATNGTFHAKMGSIKDRNGMDLTEAEDIKKRW
;
A
#
# COMPACT_ATOMS: atom_id res chain seq x y z
N MET A 1 30.95 -37.54 -7.91
CA MET A 1 31.12 -36.69 -6.73
C MET A 1 29.75 -36.31 -6.19
N PRO A 2 29.48 -36.51 -4.91
CA PRO A 2 28.14 -36.19 -4.35
C PRO A 2 27.72 -34.73 -4.54
N ASP A 3 28.65 -33.80 -4.57
CA ASP A 3 28.35 -32.36 -4.69
C ASP A 3 27.89 -31.97 -6.09
N GLU A 4 28.39 -32.62 -7.14
CA GLU A 4 27.96 -32.35 -8.52
C GLU A 4 26.53 -32.84 -8.76
N LEU A 5 26.19 -34.03 -8.29
CA LEU A 5 24.84 -34.60 -8.31
C LEU A 5 23.85 -33.72 -7.54
N TRP A 6 24.25 -33.19 -6.37
CA TRP A 6 23.44 -32.32 -5.57
C TRP A 6 23.15 -30.98 -6.29
N ASN A 7 24.16 -30.41 -6.93
CA ASN A 7 24.00 -29.16 -7.69
C ASN A 7 23.08 -29.37 -8.89
N GLU A 8 23.20 -30.46 -9.61
CA GLU A 8 22.33 -30.82 -10.75
C GLU A 8 20.88 -31.00 -10.31
N VAL A 9 20.62 -31.72 -9.22
CA VAL A 9 19.28 -31.89 -8.66
C VAL A 9 18.69 -30.56 -8.21
N ARG A 10 19.47 -29.72 -7.50
CA ARG A 10 19.04 -28.39 -7.06
C ARG A 10 18.65 -27.50 -8.24
N ASP A 11 19.48 -27.45 -9.28
CA ASP A 11 19.26 -26.61 -10.45
C ASP A 11 18.03 -27.08 -11.24
N THR A 12 17.84 -28.40 -11.37
CA THR A 12 16.64 -29.00 -11.97
C THR A 12 15.36 -28.64 -11.21
N VAL A 13 15.39 -28.72 -9.87
CA VAL A 13 14.25 -28.36 -9.01
C VAL A 13 13.94 -26.88 -9.09
N GLN A 14 14.94 -26.00 -9.09
CA GLN A 14 14.75 -24.57 -9.25
C GLN A 14 14.17 -24.22 -10.63
N GLU A 15 14.70 -24.78 -11.68
CA GLU A 15 14.24 -24.54 -13.05
C GLU A 15 12.79 -25.03 -13.24
N THR A 16 12.45 -26.18 -12.71
CA THR A 16 11.09 -26.72 -12.72
C THR A 16 10.15 -25.87 -11.90
N GLY A 17 10.58 -25.40 -10.72
CA GLY A 17 9.82 -24.49 -9.86
C GLY A 17 9.50 -23.16 -10.55
N ILE A 18 10.48 -22.56 -11.21
CA ILE A 18 10.30 -21.31 -11.97
C ILE A 18 9.31 -21.49 -13.14
N LYS A 19 9.34 -22.65 -13.81
CA LYS A 19 8.45 -22.95 -14.94
C LYS A 19 7.02 -23.29 -14.52
N THR A 20 6.85 -23.95 -13.38
CA THR A 20 5.57 -24.52 -12.95
C THR A 20 4.79 -23.63 -11.99
N ILE A 21 5.49 -22.82 -11.16
CA ILE A 21 4.86 -21.93 -10.19
C ILE A 21 4.67 -20.56 -10.86
N PRO A 22 3.42 -20.13 -11.11
CA PRO A 22 3.19 -18.79 -11.62
C PRO A 22 3.68 -17.78 -10.59
N MET A 23 4.62 -16.93 -10.99
CA MET A 23 5.06 -15.81 -10.17
C MET A 23 3.88 -14.87 -9.92
N GLU A 24 3.34 -14.85 -8.72
CA GLU A 24 2.36 -13.85 -8.33
C GLU A 24 2.97 -12.46 -8.53
N LYS A 25 2.34 -11.68 -9.39
CA LYS A 25 2.70 -10.26 -9.54
C LYS A 25 2.51 -9.61 -8.19
N LYS A 26 3.60 -9.18 -7.55
CA LYS A 26 3.55 -8.45 -6.27
C LYS A 26 2.51 -7.34 -6.39
N CYS A 27 1.45 -7.43 -5.59
CA CYS A 27 0.44 -6.38 -5.52
C CYS A 27 1.11 -5.04 -5.22
N LYS A 28 0.82 -4.03 -6.04
CA LYS A 28 1.28 -2.66 -5.77
C LYS A 28 0.78 -2.25 -4.39
N LYS A 29 1.66 -1.85 -3.48
CA LYS A 29 1.28 -1.39 -2.14
C LYS A 29 0.27 -0.23 -2.17
N ALA A 30 0.34 0.62 -3.21
CA ALA A 30 -0.60 1.70 -3.43
C ALA A 30 -1.27 1.51 -4.80
N LYS A 31 -2.56 1.18 -4.79
CA LYS A 31 -3.37 0.93 -5.98
C LYS A 31 -3.55 2.18 -6.87
N TRP A 32 -3.32 3.36 -6.31
CA TRP A 32 -3.51 4.63 -7.00
C TRP A 32 -2.29 5.11 -7.79
N LEU A 33 -1.13 4.46 -7.64
CA LEU A 33 0.09 4.81 -8.38
C LEU A 33 0.03 4.31 -9.82
N SER A 34 0.25 5.23 -10.76
CA SER A 34 0.38 4.91 -12.19
C SER A 34 1.74 4.28 -12.53
N GLY A 35 1.85 3.74 -13.75
CA GLY A 35 3.12 3.24 -14.27
C GLY A 35 4.19 4.35 -14.38
N GLU A 36 3.78 5.56 -14.75
CA GLU A 36 4.64 6.75 -14.84
C GLU A 36 5.27 7.11 -13.50
N THR A 37 4.47 7.13 -12.44
CA THR A 37 4.96 7.37 -11.08
C THR A 37 5.98 6.32 -10.65
N LEU A 38 5.74 5.06 -10.97
CA LEU A 38 6.66 3.96 -10.64
C LEU A 38 7.98 4.07 -11.41
N GLN A 39 7.96 4.45 -12.69
CA GLN A 39 9.16 4.68 -13.48
C GLN A 39 9.99 5.86 -12.94
N THR A 40 9.32 6.94 -12.56
CA THR A 40 9.98 8.10 -11.93
C THR A 40 10.60 7.72 -10.60
N ALA A 41 9.97 6.87 -9.80
CA ALA A 41 10.52 6.35 -8.56
C ALA A 41 11.81 5.53 -8.79
N VAL A 42 11.87 4.74 -9.87
CA VAL A 42 13.09 4.00 -10.25
C VAL A 42 14.23 4.97 -10.61
N LYS A 43 13.93 5.98 -11.44
CA LYS A 43 14.92 7.03 -11.80
C LYS A 43 15.45 7.75 -10.57
N ILE A 44 14.60 8.07 -9.61
CA ILE A 44 15.00 8.71 -8.35
C ILE A 44 15.99 7.83 -7.57
N ARG A 45 15.75 6.52 -7.49
CA ARG A 45 16.66 5.59 -6.82
C ARG A 45 18.03 5.54 -7.49
N GLU A 46 18.06 5.53 -8.82
CA GLU A 46 19.31 5.53 -9.60
C GLU A 46 20.12 6.82 -9.38
N VAL A 47 19.45 7.98 -9.45
CA VAL A 47 20.07 9.29 -9.24
C VAL A 47 20.59 9.45 -7.81
N LYS A 48 19.83 8.95 -6.83
CA LYS A 48 20.24 8.93 -5.41
C LYS A 48 21.50 8.08 -5.23
N ARG A 49 21.59 6.93 -5.90
CA ARG A 49 22.79 6.06 -5.86
C ARG A 49 24.01 6.73 -6.48
N LYS A 50 23.80 7.53 -7.55
CA LYS A 50 24.87 8.30 -8.20
C LYS A 50 25.32 9.56 -7.43
N GLY A 51 24.54 9.98 -6.43
CA GLY A 51 24.85 11.15 -5.60
C GLY A 51 24.54 12.51 -6.25
N GLU A 52 23.80 12.56 -7.35
CA GLU A 52 23.43 13.77 -8.08
C GLU A 52 22.31 14.55 -7.35
N LYS A 53 22.65 15.43 -6.42
CA LYS A 53 21.70 16.11 -5.53
C LYS A 53 20.68 16.98 -6.27
N GLU A 54 21.11 17.77 -7.26
CA GLU A 54 20.21 18.69 -7.98
C GLU A 54 19.21 17.93 -8.84
N ARG A 55 19.67 16.91 -9.54
CA ARG A 55 18.79 16.05 -10.33
C ARG A 55 17.81 15.27 -9.47
N TYR A 56 18.24 14.84 -8.28
CA TYR A 56 17.36 14.21 -7.29
C TYR A 56 16.24 15.15 -6.84
N LYS A 57 16.54 16.41 -6.52
CA LYS A 57 15.54 17.41 -6.13
C LYS A 57 14.49 17.61 -7.23
N HIS A 58 14.93 17.77 -8.47
CA HIS A 58 14.07 17.96 -9.63
C HIS A 58 13.13 16.76 -9.84
N LEU A 59 13.67 15.55 -9.89
CA LEU A 59 12.91 14.32 -10.06
C LEU A 59 11.95 14.05 -8.88
N ASN A 60 12.35 14.42 -7.68
CA ASN A 60 11.48 14.27 -6.51
C ASN A 60 10.28 15.24 -6.56
N ALA A 61 10.48 16.48 -7.01
CA ALA A 61 9.40 17.43 -7.22
C ALA A 61 8.43 16.96 -8.31
N GLU A 62 8.96 16.44 -9.42
CA GLU A 62 8.18 15.85 -10.51
C GLU A 62 7.37 14.64 -10.01
N PHE A 63 7.99 13.73 -9.27
CA PHE A 63 7.32 12.58 -8.65
C PHE A 63 6.15 13.01 -7.76
N GLN A 64 6.34 14.01 -6.91
CA GLN A 64 5.28 14.53 -6.05
C GLN A 64 4.12 15.10 -6.85
N GLY A 65 4.39 15.79 -7.95
CA GLY A 65 3.38 16.33 -8.86
C GLY A 65 2.54 15.20 -9.49
N ILE A 66 3.20 14.20 -10.06
CA ILE A 66 2.55 13.06 -10.70
C ILE A 66 1.74 12.26 -9.66
N ALA A 67 2.31 11.97 -8.50
CA ALA A 67 1.65 11.21 -7.44
C ALA A 67 0.38 11.90 -6.91
N ARG A 68 0.38 13.23 -6.78
CA ARG A 68 -0.81 14.00 -6.40
C ARG A 68 -1.90 13.92 -7.48
N ARG A 69 -1.54 14.01 -8.74
CA ARG A 69 -2.45 13.86 -9.87
C ARG A 69 -3.07 12.48 -9.90
N ASP A 70 -2.27 11.44 -9.78
CA ASP A 70 -2.71 10.05 -9.75
C ASP A 70 -3.68 9.78 -8.60
N LYS A 71 -3.35 10.28 -7.41
CA LYS A 71 -4.19 10.14 -6.22
C LYS A 71 -5.54 10.84 -6.41
N LYS A 72 -5.54 12.05 -6.97
CA LYS A 72 -6.77 12.81 -7.27
C LYS A 72 -7.65 12.06 -8.28
N LEU A 73 -7.05 11.54 -9.34
CA LEU A 73 -7.76 10.77 -10.37
C LEU A 73 -8.35 9.48 -9.79
N PHE A 74 -7.58 8.76 -8.99
CA PHE A 74 -8.04 7.54 -8.32
C PHE A 74 -9.27 7.81 -7.44
N PHE A 75 -9.22 8.81 -6.58
CA PHE A 75 -10.37 9.17 -5.75
C PHE A 75 -11.56 9.65 -6.54
N SER A 76 -11.35 10.44 -7.60
CA SER A 76 -12.43 10.87 -8.51
C SER A 76 -13.14 9.65 -9.12
N ASN A 77 -12.40 8.65 -9.59
CA ASN A 77 -12.96 7.43 -10.13
C ASN A 77 -13.71 6.61 -9.07
N GLN A 78 -13.17 6.55 -7.84
CA GLN A 78 -13.87 5.88 -6.72
C GLN A 78 -15.21 6.55 -6.40
N CYS A 79 -15.26 7.88 -6.39
CA CYS A 79 -16.49 8.64 -6.17
C CYS A 79 -17.53 8.35 -7.26
N LYS A 80 -17.11 8.35 -8.54
CA LYS A 80 -18.01 8.01 -9.65
C LYS A 80 -18.61 6.60 -9.51
N GLU A 81 -17.77 5.61 -9.17
CA GLU A 81 -18.27 4.24 -8.94
C GLU A 81 -19.26 4.16 -7.77
N ILE A 82 -19.05 4.94 -6.72
CA ILE A 82 -19.96 5.03 -5.57
C ILE A 82 -21.29 5.65 -6.00
N GLU A 83 -21.27 6.74 -6.77
CA GLU A 83 -22.46 7.39 -7.31
C GLU A 83 -23.27 6.45 -8.22
N ASP A 84 -22.61 5.70 -9.10
CA ASP A 84 -23.27 4.74 -9.97
C ASP A 84 -23.95 3.62 -9.17
N LYS A 85 -23.28 3.09 -8.14
CA LYS A 85 -23.90 2.09 -7.24
C LYS A 85 -25.08 2.64 -6.46
N ASN A 86 -25.02 3.90 -6.07
CA ASN A 86 -26.14 4.58 -5.44
C ASN A 86 -27.34 4.73 -6.40
N ARG A 87 -27.11 5.14 -7.65
CA ARG A 87 -28.14 5.22 -8.70
C ARG A 87 -28.78 3.88 -8.96
N MET A 88 -27.99 2.82 -8.99
CA MET A 88 -28.49 1.45 -9.19
C MET A 88 -29.15 0.85 -7.94
N ARG A 89 -29.26 1.59 -6.83
CA ARG A 89 -29.77 1.14 -5.53
C ARG A 89 -29.12 -0.12 -4.98
N LYS A 90 -27.84 -0.37 -5.34
CA LYS A 90 -27.03 -1.48 -4.84
C LYS A 90 -26.39 -1.12 -3.49
N THR A 91 -27.18 -1.00 -2.47
CA THR A 91 -26.79 -0.49 -1.14
C THR A 91 -25.65 -1.30 -0.51
N ARG A 92 -25.69 -2.62 -0.64
CA ARG A 92 -24.64 -3.50 -0.10
C ARG A 92 -23.30 -3.26 -0.75
N ASP A 93 -23.26 -3.13 -2.08
CA ASP A 93 -22.05 -2.89 -2.86
C ASP A 93 -21.52 -1.47 -2.66
N LEU A 94 -22.44 -0.50 -2.48
CA LEU A 94 -22.12 0.87 -2.10
C LEU A 94 -21.34 0.91 -0.79
N PHE A 95 -21.87 0.33 0.29
CA PHE A 95 -21.20 0.32 1.59
C PHE A 95 -19.89 -0.48 1.58
N LYS A 96 -19.84 -1.58 0.84
CA LYS A 96 -18.59 -2.35 0.64
C LYS A 96 -17.51 -1.49 -0.03
N LYS A 97 -17.88 -0.70 -1.03
CA LYS A 97 -16.95 0.20 -1.73
C LYS A 97 -16.47 1.34 -0.83
N ILE A 98 -17.37 1.97 -0.08
CA ILE A 98 -17.03 3.04 0.86
C ILE A 98 -16.04 2.53 1.92
N ARG A 99 -16.27 1.36 2.50
CA ARG A 99 -15.35 0.74 3.46
C ARG A 99 -13.98 0.46 2.83
N ALA A 100 -13.94 -0.04 1.61
CA ALA A 100 -12.69 -0.31 0.89
C ALA A 100 -11.90 0.98 0.59
N THR A 101 -12.59 2.10 0.37
CA THR A 101 -11.97 3.40 0.09
C THR A 101 -11.43 4.06 1.35
N ASN A 102 -12.17 3.99 2.45
CA ASN A 102 -11.78 4.57 3.74
C ASN A 102 -10.74 3.72 4.50
N GLY A 103 -10.49 2.49 4.04
CA GLY A 103 -9.68 1.52 4.76
C GLY A 103 -10.45 0.87 5.93
N THR A 104 -9.88 -0.17 6.50
CA THR A 104 -10.40 -0.77 7.72
C THR A 104 -10.13 0.18 8.88
N PHE A 105 -11.20 0.64 9.53
CA PHE A 105 -11.08 1.32 10.80
C PHE A 105 -10.54 0.29 11.82
N HIS A 106 -9.26 0.36 12.08
CA HIS A 106 -8.70 -0.28 13.25
C HIS A 106 -8.92 0.72 14.39
N ALA A 107 -9.89 0.41 15.26
CA ALA A 107 -9.96 1.07 16.54
C ALA A 107 -8.58 0.87 17.18
N LYS A 108 -7.74 1.88 17.17
CA LYS A 108 -6.63 1.91 18.09
C LYS A 108 -7.29 1.90 19.46
N MET A 109 -7.11 0.83 20.22
CA MET A 109 -7.41 0.82 21.64
C MET A 109 -6.52 1.91 22.23
N GLY A 110 -6.97 3.15 22.11
CA GLY A 110 -6.34 4.28 22.71
C GLY A 110 -6.59 4.17 24.21
N SER A 111 -5.55 4.02 24.98
CA SER A 111 -5.61 4.30 26.39
C SER A 111 -6.22 5.69 26.58
N ILE A 112 -7.25 5.79 27.40
CA ILE A 112 -7.82 7.07 27.79
C ILE A 112 -6.88 7.67 28.84
N LYS A 113 -6.43 8.90 28.63
CA LYS A 113 -5.56 9.57 29.60
C LYS A 113 -6.37 10.13 30.77
N ASP A 114 -5.86 9.90 31.98
CA ASP A 114 -6.35 10.54 33.20
C ASP A 114 -6.01 12.05 33.21
N ARG A 115 -6.57 12.81 34.18
CA ARG A 115 -6.28 14.24 34.39
C ARG A 115 -4.79 14.53 34.59
N ASN A 116 -4.03 13.54 35.06
CA ASN A 116 -2.59 13.61 35.28
C ASN A 116 -1.76 13.18 34.06
N GLY A 117 -2.39 12.84 32.93
CA GLY A 117 -1.74 12.37 31.71
C GLY A 117 -1.33 10.89 31.72
N MET A 118 -1.72 10.11 32.74
CA MET A 118 -1.46 8.67 32.82
C MET A 118 -2.45 7.90 31.96
N ASP A 119 -1.97 6.87 31.28
CA ASP A 119 -2.79 6.01 30.43
C ASP A 119 -3.63 5.03 31.26
N LEU A 120 -4.95 5.11 31.11
CA LEU A 120 -5.90 4.19 31.72
C LEU A 120 -6.16 3.04 30.78
N THR A 121 -5.76 1.83 31.16
CA THR A 121 -5.91 0.61 30.33
C THR A 121 -7.04 -0.28 30.82
N GLU A 122 -7.44 -0.19 32.10
CA GLU A 122 -8.46 -1.03 32.69
C GLU A 122 -9.86 -0.41 32.57
N ALA A 123 -10.83 -1.28 32.25
CA ALA A 123 -12.22 -0.87 32.02
C ALA A 123 -12.86 -0.19 33.24
N GLU A 124 -12.45 -0.58 34.45
CA GLU A 124 -12.96 0.03 35.71
C GLU A 124 -12.46 1.45 35.91
N ASP A 125 -11.18 1.70 35.61
CA ASP A 125 -10.58 3.03 35.71
C ASP A 125 -11.15 3.98 34.66
N ILE A 126 -11.43 3.47 33.46
CA ILE A 126 -12.10 4.21 32.41
C ILE A 126 -13.52 4.60 32.83
N LYS A 127 -14.28 3.69 33.47
CA LYS A 127 -15.62 3.98 33.99
C LYS A 127 -15.64 5.04 35.08
N LYS A 128 -14.65 5.05 35.98
CA LYS A 128 -14.55 6.06 37.05
C LYS A 128 -14.32 7.48 36.53
N ARG A 129 -13.78 7.60 35.33
CA ARG A 129 -13.56 8.90 34.69
C ARG A 129 -14.82 9.46 34.05
N TRP A 130 -15.72 8.63 33.58
CA TRP A 130 -16.98 9.01 32.96
C TRP A 130 -18.07 9.19 34.00
#